data_e4cbb5e85f896a373f8072aaa30da060
#
_entry.id   e4cbb5e85f896a373f8072aaa30da060
#
_cell.length_a   1.000
_cell.length_b   1.000
_cell.length_c   1.000
_cell.angle_alpha   90.00
_cell.angle_beta   90.00
_cell.angle_gamma   90.00
#
_symmetry.space_group_name_H-M   'P 1'
#
loop_
_entity.id
_entity.type
_entity.pdbx_description
1 polymer ?
#
loop_
_entity_poly.entity_id
_entity_poly.type
_entity_poly.pdbx_seq_one_letter_code
_entity_poly.pdbx_strand_id
1 'polypeptide(L)'
;MTPKIDYRIYVDTNVLVDYYTGQNDAVSCLKYLFAKNRRENLFTSSLALVQTASQLQKKNAQRNRKAITREKTIEYLEFIFTKFTILDLTQKDVIDSFPLINNDIEDNVHYIISKKLKCKRIITRNVKDYALFYDVEALSPDNIKLIKKKII
;
A
#
# COMPACT_ATOMS: atom_id res chain seq x y z
N MET A 1 14.91 -16.16 -23.90
CA MET A 1 14.20 -15.06 -23.20
C MET A 1 13.94 -15.50 -21.78
N THR A 2 14.55 -14.84 -20.82
CA THR A 2 14.16 -14.98 -19.42
C THR A 2 12.74 -14.43 -19.24
N PRO A 3 11.82 -15.17 -18.61
CA PRO A 3 10.50 -14.62 -18.33
C PRO A 3 10.67 -13.34 -17.52
N LYS A 4 10.03 -12.26 -17.95
CA LYS A 4 9.96 -11.05 -17.14
C LYS A 4 9.21 -11.41 -15.86
N ILE A 5 9.93 -11.50 -14.76
CA ILE A 5 9.29 -11.62 -13.45
C ILE A 5 8.51 -10.34 -13.23
N ASP A 6 7.22 -10.47 -13.02
CA ASP A 6 6.36 -9.33 -12.79
C ASP A 6 6.52 -8.89 -11.33
N TYR A 7 7.27 -7.82 -11.13
CA TYR A 7 7.57 -7.26 -9.82
C TYR A 7 6.57 -6.17 -9.38
N ARG A 8 5.40 -6.11 -10.00
CA ARG A 8 4.41 -5.09 -9.67
C ARG A 8 3.80 -5.34 -8.31
N ILE A 9 3.98 -4.37 -7.43
CA ILE A 9 3.61 -4.44 -6.02
C ILE A 9 2.76 -3.24 -5.67
N TYR A 10 1.61 -3.47 -5.05
CA TYR A 10 0.75 -2.44 -4.50
C TYR A 10 0.99 -2.33 -3.00
N VAL A 11 1.07 -1.10 -2.48
CA VAL A 11 1.27 -0.83 -1.05
C VAL A 11 0.03 -0.16 -0.49
N ASP A 12 -0.54 -0.77 0.55
CA ASP A 12 -1.74 -0.31 1.22
C ASP A 12 -1.46 0.87 2.16
N THR A 13 -2.50 1.63 2.46
CA THR A 13 -2.48 2.84 3.31
C THR A 13 -1.81 2.61 4.66
N ASN A 14 -2.16 1.54 5.35
CA ASN A 14 -1.63 1.28 6.70
C ASN A 14 -0.10 1.18 6.73
N VAL A 15 0.50 0.66 5.67
CA VAL A 15 1.96 0.54 5.55
C VAL A 15 2.60 1.92 5.29
N LEU A 16 1.95 2.77 4.48
CA LEU A 16 2.42 4.13 4.25
C LEU A 16 2.39 4.97 5.54
N VAL A 17 1.32 4.85 6.33
CA VAL A 17 1.20 5.52 7.62
C VAL A 17 2.29 5.04 8.58
N ASP A 18 2.49 3.74 8.67
CA ASP A 18 3.47 3.14 9.59
C ASP A 18 4.92 3.47 9.19
N TYR A 19 5.19 3.60 7.90
CA TYR A 19 6.51 4.04 7.45
C TYR A 19 6.83 5.45 7.97
N TYR A 20 5.90 6.39 7.80
CA TYR A 20 6.11 7.76 8.28
C TYR A 20 6.27 7.84 9.80
N THR A 21 5.47 7.06 10.52
CA THR A 21 5.48 7.08 12.00
C THR A 21 6.61 6.23 12.61
N GLY A 22 7.47 5.64 11.76
CA GLY A 22 8.69 4.97 12.22
C GLY A 22 8.49 3.57 12.77
N GLN A 23 7.40 2.87 12.39
CA GLN A 23 7.25 1.47 12.76
C GLN A 23 8.34 0.64 12.06
N ASN A 24 9.17 -0.04 12.83
CA ASN A 24 10.40 -0.68 12.35
C ASN A 24 10.17 -1.64 11.18
N ASP A 25 9.13 -2.45 11.23
CA ASP A 25 8.83 -3.42 10.18
C ASP A 25 8.42 -2.75 8.87
N ALA A 26 7.58 -1.72 8.92
CA ALA A 26 7.18 -0.95 7.74
C ALA A 26 8.37 -0.19 7.15
N VAL A 27 9.20 0.41 7.98
CA VAL A 27 10.42 1.12 7.53
C VAL A 27 11.37 0.15 6.84
N SER A 28 11.66 -0.98 7.44
CA SER A 28 12.55 -2.01 6.85
C SER A 28 11.99 -2.55 5.55
N CYS A 29 10.69 -2.83 5.51
CA CYS A 29 10.01 -3.36 4.32
C CYS A 29 10.10 -2.38 3.16
N LEU A 30 9.68 -1.13 3.35
CA LEU A 30 9.67 -0.15 2.26
C LEU A 30 11.07 0.24 1.82
N LYS A 31 12.03 0.37 2.73
CA LYS A 31 13.43 0.60 2.34
C LYS A 31 13.96 -0.52 1.44
N TYR A 32 13.64 -1.77 1.76
CA TYR A 32 14.00 -2.90 0.92
C TYR A 32 13.35 -2.81 -0.47
N LEU A 33 12.05 -2.49 -0.51
CA LEU A 33 11.33 -2.36 -1.78
C LEU A 33 11.87 -1.21 -2.62
N PHE A 34 12.19 -0.07 -2.01
CA PHE A 34 12.77 1.08 -2.71
C PHE A 34 14.15 0.77 -3.29
N ALA A 35 14.94 -0.05 -2.60
CA ALA A 35 16.26 -0.45 -3.08
C ALA A 35 16.19 -1.48 -4.23
N LYS A 36 15.17 -2.32 -4.27
CA LYS A 36 15.05 -3.43 -5.22
C LYS A 36 14.16 -3.12 -6.43
N ASN A 37 13.27 -2.16 -6.31
CA ASN A 37 12.26 -1.90 -7.34
C ASN A 37 12.34 -0.45 -7.82
N ARG A 38 12.09 -0.29 -9.11
CA ARG A 38 11.91 1.05 -9.69
C ARG A 38 10.50 1.56 -9.37
N ARG A 39 10.34 2.88 -9.44
CA ARG A 39 9.05 3.55 -9.27
C ARG A 39 7.95 2.93 -10.15
N GLU A 40 8.30 2.50 -11.36
CA GLU A 40 7.36 1.90 -12.32
C GLU A 40 6.79 0.56 -11.87
N ASN A 41 7.40 -0.07 -10.88
CA ASN A 41 6.99 -1.38 -10.33
C ASN A 41 6.38 -1.29 -8.93
N LEU A 42 6.40 -0.12 -8.31
CA LEU A 42 5.79 0.13 -7.01
C LEU A 42 4.57 1.03 -7.17
N PHE A 43 3.43 0.54 -6.70
CA PHE A 43 2.14 1.20 -6.89
C PHE A 43 1.48 1.47 -5.55
N THR A 44 0.84 2.59 -5.48
CA THR A 44 -0.18 2.89 -4.50
C THR A 44 -1.29 3.66 -5.22
N SER A 45 -2.20 4.31 -4.51
CA SER A 45 -3.33 4.95 -5.16
C SER A 45 -3.62 6.32 -4.59
N SER A 46 -4.37 7.12 -5.34
CA SER A 46 -4.90 8.39 -4.83
C SER A 46 -5.80 8.18 -3.61
N LEU A 47 -6.53 7.05 -3.54
CA LEU A 47 -7.26 6.66 -2.33
C LEU A 47 -6.31 6.51 -1.14
N ALA A 48 -5.23 5.75 -1.30
CA ALA A 48 -4.24 5.55 -0.25
C ALA A 48 -3.60 6.86 0.20
N LEU A 49 -3.33 7.78 -0.73
CA LEU A 49 -2.76 9.09 -0.39
C LEU A 49 -3.71 9.93 0.49
N VAL A 50 -4.98 9.99 0.13
CA VAL A 50 -5.98 10.73 0.92
C VAL A 50 -6.19 10.08 2.29
N GLN A 51 -6.26 8.75 2.35
CA GLN A 51 -6.38 8.02 3.61
C GLN A 51 -5.14 8.24 4.49
N THR A 52 -3.95 8.20 3.91
CA THR A 52 -2.68 8.47 4.61
C THR A 52 -2.68 9.87 5.21
N ALA A 53 -3.02 10.88 4.41
CA ALA A 53 -3.11 12.26 4.89
C ALA A 53 -4.13 12.39 6.02
N SER A 54 -5.31 11.82 5.84
CA SER A 54 -6.38 11.85 6.84
C SER A 54 -5.93 11.22 8.17
N GLN A 55 -5.27 10.07 8.13
CA GLN A 55 -4.80 9.39 9.33
C GLN A 55 -3.66 10.13 10.02
N LEU A 56 -2.70 10.66 9.27
CA LEU A 56 -1.57 11.40 9.84
C LEU A 56 -1.98 12.71 10.49
N GLN A 57 -2.98 13.39 9.95
CA GLN A 57 -3.47 14.67 10.49
C GLN A 57 -4.40 14.50 11.70
N LYS A 58 -4.69 13.27 12.11
CA LYS A 58 -5.48 12.96 13.29
C LYS A 58 -4.58 12.45 14.42
N LYS A 59 -4.93 12.84 15.65
CA LYS A 59 -4.33 12.27 16.86
C LYS A 59 -4.66 10.77 16.93
N ASN A 60 -3.65 9.94 17.21
CA ASN A 60 -3.83 8.52 17.48
C ASN A 60 -3.51 8.23 18.95
N ALA A 61 -4.54 8.21 19.79
CA ALA A 61 -4.39 7.99 21.23
C ALA A 61 -3.87 6.59 21.57
N GLN A 62 -4.26 5.56 20.79
CA GLN A 62 -3.84 4.18 21.02
C GLN A 62 -2.32 4.00 20.81
N ARG A 63 -1.72 4.78 19.92
CA ARG A 63 -0.28 4.77 19.65
C ARG A 63 0.45 5.96 20.28
N ASN A 64 -0.21 6.71 21.14
CA ASN A 64 0.32 7.94 21.76
C ASN A 64 0.94 8.91 20.73
N ARG A 65 0.27 9.07 19.59
CA ARG A 65 0.76 9.83 18.45
C ARG A 65 -0.04 11.11 18.28
N LYS A 66 0.66 12.25 18.19
CA LYS A 66 0.07 13.55 17.89
C LYS A 66 -0.28 13.64 16.40
N ALA A 67 -1.21 14.55 16.09
CA ALA A 67 -1.51 14.91 14.70
C ALA A 67 -0.28 15.52 14.03
N ILE A 68 -0.05 15.15 12.79
CA ILE A 68 1.02 15.70 11.95
C ILE A 68 0.51 17.00 11.31
N THR A 69 1.38 18.00 11.19
CA THR A 69 1.02 19.27 10.55
C THR A 69 0.69 19.07 9.07
N ARG A 70 -0.08 20.02 8.52
CA ARG A 70 -0.39 20.04 7.08
C ARG A 70 0.89 20.04 6.24
N GLU A 71 1.84 20.88 6.60
CA GLU A 71 3.11 21.05 5.86
C GLU A 71 3.92 19.76 5.82
N LYS A 72 4.08 19.09 6.95
CA LYS A 72 4.78 17.79 7.03
C LYS A 72 4.02 16.69 6.29
N THR A 73 2.71 16.71 6.32
CA THR A 73 1.89 15.76 5.57
C THR A 73 2.14 15.93 4.07
N ILE A 74 2.13 17.17 3.56
CA ILE A 74 2.40 17.46 2.15
C ILE A 74 3.81 16.98 1.76
N GLU A 75 4.82 17.26 2.57
CA GLU A 75 6.19 16.81 2.32
C GLU A 75 6.25 15.28 2.17
N TYR A 76 5.53 14.56 3.00
CA TYR A 76 5.48 13.10 2.91
C TYR A 76 4.77 12.61 1.64
N LEU A 77 3.65 13.23 1.28
CA LEU A 77 2.96 12.86 0.03
C LEU A 77 3.85 13.13 -1.19
N GLU A 78 4.57 14.24 -1.21
CA GLU A 78 5.54 14.54 -2.26
C GLU A 78 6.65 13.47 -2.32
N PHE A 79 7.13 13.02 -1.16
CA PHE A 79 8.09 11.91 -1.09
C PHE A 79 7.51 10.63 -1.70
N ILE A 80 6.26 10.30 -1.41
CA ILE A 80 5.58 9.14 -1.99
C ILE A 80 5.55 9.22 -3.51
N PHE A 81 5.30 10.40 -4.08
CA PHE A 81 5.34 10.60 -5.54
C PHE A 81 6.70 10.26 -6.16
N THR A 82 7.78 10.38 -5.40
CA THR A 82 9.12 10.03 -5.91
C THR A 82 9.39 8.54 -5.91
N LYS A 83 8.64 7.76 -5.11
CA LYS A 83 8.89 6.32 -4.88
C LYS A 83 7.86 5.40 -5.53
N PHE A 84 6.68 5.90 -5.81
CA PHE A 84 5.55 5.11 -6.30
C PHE A 84 4.96 5.69 -7.58
N THR A 85 4.41 4.81 -8.39
CA THR A 85 3.43 5.17 -9.40
C THR A 85 2.05 5.20 -8.77
N ILE A 86 1.33 6.30 -8.94
CA ILE A 86 0.04 6.51 -8.29
C ILE A 86 -1.08 6.13 -9.25
N LEU A 87 -1.95 5.20 -8.84
CA LEU A 87 -3.13 4.79 -9.58
C LEU A 87 -4.34 5.60 -9.11
N ASP A 88 -5.10 6.13 -10.05
CA ASP A 88 -6.26 6.96 -9.72
C ASP A 88 -7.44 6.11 -9.26
N LEU A 89 -8.11 6.58 -8.21
CA LEU A 89 -9.42 6.08 -7.80
C LEU A 89 -10.48 6.66 -8.75
N THR A 90 -11.31 5.79 -9.33
CA THR A 90 -12.41 6.20 -10.20
C THR A 90 -13.76 5.78 -9.63
N GLN A 91 -14.83 6.40 -10.12
CA GLN A 91 -16.20 5.98 -9.79
C GLN A 91 -16.42 4.49 -10.13
N LYS A 92 -15.90 4.05 -11.28
CA LYS A 92 -16.00 2.65 -11.71
C LYS A 92 -15.35 1.70 -10.69
N ASP A 93 -14.21 2.06 -10.11
CA ASP A 93 -13.54 1.25 -9.10
C ASP A 93 -14.43 1.02 -7.88
N VAL A 94 -15.13 2.06 -7.44
CA VAL A 94 -16.05 1.97 -6.30
C VAL A 94 -17.23 1.05 -6.64
N ILE A 95 -17.84 1.23 -7.81
CA ILE A 95 -18.96 0.41 -8.26
C ILE A 95 -18.53 -1.05 -8.41
N ASP A 96 -17.40 -1.32 -9.00
CA ASP A 96 -16.86 -2.66 -9.21
C ASP A 96 -16.52 -3.38 -7.88
N SER A 97 -16.34 -2.62 -6.81
CA SER A 97 -16.08 -3.19 -5.47
C SER A 97 -17.32 -3.78 -4.80
N PHE A 98 -18.52 -3.34 -5.19
CA PHE A 98 -19.75 -3.69 -4.51
C PHE A 98 -20.05 -5.21 -4.47
N PRO A 99 -19.87 -5.98 -5.56
CA PRO A 99 -20.14 -7.42 -5.52
C PRO A 99 -19.02 -8.25 -4.86
N LEU A 100 -17.92 -7.63 -4.43
CA LEU A 100 -16.81 -8.37 -3.86
C LEU A 100 -17.10 -8.86 -2.45
N ILE A 101 -16.44 -9.95 -2.08
CA ILE A 101 -16.77 -10.74 -0.90
C ILE A 101 -16.40 -10.08 0.43
N ASN A 102 -15.44 -9.16 0.43
CA ASN A 102 -15.01 -8.50 1.67
C ASN A 102 -16.08 -7.50 2.14
N ASN A 103 -16.39 -7.51 3.43
CA ASN A 103 -17.31 -6.55 4.02
C ASN A 103 -16.75 -5.12 4.07
N ASP A 104 -15.44 -4.97 4.07
CA ASP A 104 -14.79 -3.66 4.05
C ASP A 104 -14.71 -3.17 2.59
N ILE A 105 -15.49 -2.13 2.29
CA ILE A 105 -15.51 -1.52 0.95
C ILE A 105 -14.14 -0.93 0.59
N GLU A 106 -13.44 -0.33 1.54
CA GLU A 106 -12.11 0.26 1.27
C GLU A 106 -11.12 -0.81 0.78
N ASP A 107 -11.07 -1.98 1.44
CA ASP A 107 -10.20 -3.08 1.02
C ASP A 107 -10.58 -3.61 -0.36
N ASN A 108 -11.87 -3.73 -0.65
CA ASN A 108 -12.36 -4.11 -1.97
C ASN A 108 -11.91 -3.12 -3.05
N VAL A 109 -11.98 -1.83 -2.76
CA VAL A 109 -11.56 -0.77 -3.69
C VAL A 109 -10.03 -0.82 -3.92
N HIS A 110 -9.24 -0.98 -2.87
CA HIS A 110 -7.78 -1.16 -3.00
C HIS A 110 -7.45 -2.37 -3.89
N TYR A 111 -8.16 -3.46 -3.70
CA TYR A 111 -7.99 -4.65 -4.54
C TYR A 111 -8.28 -4.34 -6.02
N ILE A 112 -9.42 -3.70 -6.32
CA ILE A 112 -9.80 -3.31 -7.68
C ILE A 112 -8.72 -2.42 -8.30
N ILE A 113 -8.24 -1.41 -7.57
CA ILE A 113 -7.20 -0.51 -8.08
C ILE A 113 -5.91 -1.29 -8.37
N SER A 114 -5.49 -2.18 -7.48
CA SER A 114 -4.27 -2.97 -7.67
C SER A 114 -4.33 -3.84 -8.94
N LYS A 115 -5.52 -4.26 -9.33
CA LYS A 115 -5.72 -5.08 -10.52
C LYS A 115 -5.59 -4.32 -11.83
N LYS A 116 -5.69 -2.99 -11.83
CA LYS A 116 -5.59 -2.18 -13.07
C LYS A 116 -4.28 -2.41 -13.81
N LEU A 117 -3.17 -2.56 -13.08
CA LEU A 117 -1.86 -2.86 -13.65
C LEU A 117 -1.39 -4.27 -13.27
N LYS A 118 -2.32 -5.15 -12.95
CA LYS A 118 -2.07 -6.57 -12.68
C LYS A 118 -1.03 -6.78 -11.57
N CYS A 119 -1.09 -5.99 -10.51
CA CYS A 119 -0.28 -6.23 -9.33
C CYS A 119 -0.66 -7.58 -8.72
N LYS A 120 0.32 -8.45 -8.55
CA LYS A 120 0.11 -9.78 -7.97
C LYS A 120 0.37 -9.83 -6.48
N ARG A 121 0.96 -8.78 -5.93
CA ARG A 121 1.28 -8.68 -4.50
C ARG A 121 0.79 -7.37 -3.94
N ILE A 122 0.26 -7.44 -2.73
CA ILE A 122 -0.16 -6.28 -1.94
C ILE A 122 0.59 -6.33 -0.62
N ILE A 123 1.30 -5.27 -0.30
CA ILE A 123 1.93 -5.12 1.02
C ILE A 123 0.90 -4.43 1.92
N THR A 124 0.49 -5.14 2.97
CA THR A 124 -0.58 -4.70 3.87
C THR A 124 -0.47 -5.38 5.23
N ARG A 125 -0.96 -4.73 6.28
CA ARG A 125 -1.16 -5.38 7.58
C ARG A 125 -2.44 -6.23 7.62
N ASN A 126 -3.37 -5.98 6.71
CA ASN A 126 -4.68 -6.66 6.67
C ASN A 126 -4.62 -7.91 5.79
N VAL A 127 -3.62 -8.76 5.99
CA VAL A 127 -3.40 -9.96 5.16
C VAL A 127 -4.66 -10.84 5.08
N LYS A 128 -5.37 -11.00 6.20
CA LYS A 128 -6.59 -11.82 6.25
C LYS A 128 -7.68 -11.32 5.31
N ASP A 129 -7.86 -10.01 5.22
CA ASP A 129 -8.89 -9.40 4.39
C ASP A 129 -8.62 -9.61 2.90
N TYR A 130 -7.34 -9.56 2.49
CA TYR A 130 -6.95 -9.80 1.10
C TYR A 130 -6.80 -11.29 0.76
N ALA A 131 -6.71 -12.18 1.75
CA ALA A 131 -6.63 -13.62 1.52
C ALA A 131 -7.89 -14.19 0.84
N LEU A 132 -8.99 -13.45 0.82
CA LEU A 132 -10.21 -13.79 0.10
C LEU A 132 -10.06 -13.67 -1.42
N PHE A 133 -9.04 -12.96 -1.90
CA PHE A 133 -8.73 -12.77 -3.31
C PHE A 133 -7.57 -13.67 -3.70
N TYR A 134 -7.86 -14.79 -4.39
CA TYR A 134 -6.85 -15.80 -4.72
C TYR A 134 -5.86 -15.37 -5.80
N ASP A 135 -6.13 -14.31 -6.55
CA ASP A 135 -5.28 -13.81 -7.63
C ASP A 135 -4.28 -12.72 -7.20
N VAL A 136 -4.29 -12.35 -5.93
CA VAL A 136 -3.27 -11.50 -5.31
C VAL A 136 -2.74 -12.16 -4.06
N GLU A 137 -1.46 -11.95 -3.77
CA GLU A 137 -0.83 -12.41 -2.55
C GLU A 137 -0.60 -11.22 -1.62
N ALA A 138 -1.20 -11.26 -0.44
CA ALA A 138 -0.98 -10.26 0.59
C ALA A 138 0.22 -10.63 1.46
N LEU A 139 1.13 -9.69 1.64
CA LEU A 139 2.34 -9.85 2.45
C LEU A 139 2.38 -8.77 3.53
N SER A 140 2.58 -9.17 4.78
CA SER A 140 2.71 -8.22 5.88
C SER A 140 4.14 -7.70 6.00
N PRO A 141 4.32 -6.40 6.30
CA PRO A 141 5.66 -5.82 6.51
C PRO A 141 6.49 -6.51 7.59
N ASP A 142 5.85 -7.10 8.60
CA ASP A 142 6.56 -7.82 9.67
C ASP A 142 7.18 -9.14 9.21
N ASN A 143 6.78 -9.64 8.05
CA ASN A 143 7.35 -10.85 7.47
C ASN A 143 8.39 -10.53 6.39
N ILE A 144 9.41 -9.77 6.77
CA ILE A 144 10.46 -9.31 5.84
C ILE A 144 11.23 -10.46 5.21
N LYS A 145 11.40 -11.59 5.91
CA LYS A 145 12.08 -12.77 5.37
C LYS A 145 11.33 -13.34 4.17
N LEU A 146 10.00 -13.44 4.28
CA LEU A 146 9.14 -13.90 3.19
C LEU A 146 9.14 -12.92 2.02
N ILE A 147 9.09 -11.62 2.31
CA ILE A 147 9.14 -10.56 1.30
C ILE A 147 10.46 -10.66 0.52
N LYS A 148 11.58 -10.77 1.19
CA LYS A 148 12.90 -10.93 0.54
C LYS A 148 13.00 -12.18 -0.31
N LYS A 149 12.33 -13.25 0.07
CA LYS A 149 12.31 -14.50 -0.68
C LYS A 149 11.45 -14.39 -1.95
N LYS A 150 10.32 -13.70 -1.89
CA LYS A 150 9.33 -13.61 -2.98
C LYS A 150 9.57 -12.42 -3.92
N ILE A 151 10.17 -11.37 -3.43
CA ILE A 151 10.48 -10.15 -4.17
C ILE A 151 12.00 -10.03 -4.23
N ILE A 152 12.55 -10.64 -5.26
CA ILE A 152 14.01 -10.70 -5.47
C ILE A 152 14.48 -9.51 -6.29
#